data_ac0b1810870ef965f77f7ff8ed5f8039
#
_entry.id   ac0b1810870ef965f77f7ff8ed5f8039
#
_cell.length_a   1.000
_cell.length_b   1.000
_cell.length_c   1.000
_cell.angle_alpha   90.00
_cell.angle_beta   90.00
_cell.angle_gamma   90.00
#
_symmetry.space_group_name_H-M   'P 1'
#
loop_
_entity.id
_entity.type
_entity.pdbx_description
1 polymer ?
#
loop_
_entity_poly.entity_id
_entity_poly.type
_entity_poly.pdbx_seq_one_letter_code
_entity_poly.pdbx_strand_id
1 'polypeptide(L)'
;MYCKIIIGSGILVKDSVDLWLNHIELEDNNPSHAPLSIDNGGLTLAQQGGRLNLHNVVINTERTGSDLGPALEINRAAANIDLVIMNGNHSGLFWNADNNGNFNSSMSRVQFSGSSCLILSDHTELNGFDNSITPECTGSLLFQNSDVNWSGLVDLTSSAVLNLDALSTLRLHQPSQVDFSNAVIAPSAKIDLAWNVEVWVINNNSNGVPQSIVDLSFDQYELPAQEPTSDIGFISFPNFIGQRWTQSGPSSETTATVTCNYDGISNSSSVILDQNRIVYCQLPLGNQPPFLNWDTPADQEIFPSASVVVFNASSSWDLDDDPLTWEWTSSIDGILSTESNFSVNEVGSSHLLSDGIHTINAKVCDDAGHCVQQSRVIE
;
A
#
# COMPACT_ATOMS: atom_id res chain seq x y z
N MET A 1 -8.35 22.04 -20.76
CA MET A 1 -8.12 23.45 -21.10
C MET A 1 -7.66 24.12 -19.81
N TYR A 2 -6.44 24.64 -19.77
CA TYR A 2 -5.91 25.37 -18.62
C TYR A 2 -6.33 26.84 -18.70
N CYS A 3 -6.55 27.45 -17.53
CA CYS A 3 -6.63 28.90 -17.43
C CYS A 3 -5.21 29.42 -17.27
N LYS A 4 -4.71 30.21 -18.23
CA LYS A 4 -3.36 30.80 -18.16
C LYS A 4 -3.40 32.11 -17.42
N ILE A 5 -2.55 32.24 -16.41
CA ILE A 5 -2.37 33.46 -15.60
C ILE A 5 -0.93 33.93 -15.79
N ILE A 6 -0.75 35.14 -16.32
CA ILE A 6 0.54 35.80 -16.43
C ILE A 6 0.76 36.65 -15.18
N ILE A 7 1.83 36.37 -14.43
CA ILE A 7 2.09 36.97 -13.13
C ILE A 7 3.31 37.90 -13.27
N GLY A 8 3.12 39.16 -12.97
CA GLY A 8 4.22 40.16 -13.00
C GLY A 8 4.95 40.35 -11.68
N SER A 9 4.39 39.88 -10.55
CA SER A 9 4.94 40.09 -9.21
C SER A 9 4.68 38.97 -8.22
N GLY A 10 4.30 37.79 -8.70
CA GLY A 10 3.98 36.62 -7.87
C GLY A 10 2.63 36.70 -7.15
N ILE A 11 2.11 35.55 -6.76
CA ILE A 11 0.94 35.39 -5.88
C ILE A 11 1.48 35.02 -4.50
N LEU A 12 1.28 35.87 -3.51
CA LEU A 12 1.62 35.60 -2.12
C LEU A 12 0.36 35.36 -1.30
N VAL A 13 0.26 34.18 -0.70
CA VAL A 13 -0.79 33.81 0.24
C VAL A 13 -0.25 33.89 1.65
N LYS A 14 -0.94 34.57 2.54
CA LYS A 14 -0.53 34.75 3.93
C LYS A 14 -1.61 34.35 4.91
N ASP A 15 -1.17 33.97 6.10
CA ASP A 15 -1.95 33.87 7.33
C ASP A 15 -3.28 33.11 7.23
N SER A 16 -3.24 31.82 7.49
CA SER A 16 -4.43 30.96 7.70
C SER A 16 -5.41 30.88 6.51
N VAL A 17 -4.96 31.19 5.30
CA VAL A 17 -5.78 31.09 4.09
C VAL A 17 -5.46 29.82 3.33
N ASP A 18 -6.49 29.02 3.05
CA ASP A 18 -6.37 27.91 2.13
C ASP A 18 -6.45 28.40 0.69
N LEU A 19 -5.43 28.03 -0.11
CA LEU A 19 -5.43 28.30 -1.55
C LEU A 19 -5.62 27.00 -2.32
N TRP A 20 -6.58 27.01 -3.22
CA TRP A 20 -6.87 25.92 -4.14
C TRP A 20 -6.65 26.38 -5.58
N LEU A 21 -5.68 25.77 -6.27
CA LEU A 21 -5.46 25.96 -7.70
C LEU A 21 -5.65 24.63 -8.43
N ASN A 22 -6.49 24.66 -9.46
CA ASN A 22 -6.80 23.48 -10.24
C ASN A 22 -6.89 23.80 -11.72
N HIS A 23 -6.19 23.04 -12.57
CA HIS A 23 -6.13 23.25 -14.02
C HIS A 23 -5.65 24.67 -14.41
N ILE A 24 -4.56 25.13 -13.80
CA ILE A 24 -4.00 26.47 -14.00
C ILE A 24 -2.59 26.37 -14.56
N GLU A 25 -2.28 27.25 -15.50
CA GLU A 25 -0.93 27.55 -15.95
C GLU A 25 -0.52 28.93 -15.43
N LEU A 26 0.56 28.95 -14.64
CA LEU A 26 1.18 30.16 -14.14
C LEU A 26 2.42 30.45 -14.98
N GLU A 27 2.54 31.70 -15.47
CA GLU A 27 3.69 32.16 -16.22
C GLU A 27 4.27 33.41 -15.56
N ASP A 28 5.56 33.36 -15.22
CA ASP A 28 6.27 34.46 -14.59
C ASP A 28 7.70 34.58 -15.09
N ASN A 29 8.08 35.80 -15.47
CA ASN A 29 9.40 36.15 -15.95
C ASN A 29 10.20 36.97 -14.94
N ASN A 30 9.70 37.13 -13.71
CA ASN A 30 10.37 37.88 -12.65
C ASN A 30 11.48 37.04 -12.01
N PRO A 31 12.76 37.46 -12.04
CA PRO A 31 13.86 36.65 -11.52
C PRO A 31 13.90 36.56 -9.99
N SER A 32 13.24 37.47 -9.27
CA SER A 32 13.46 37.67 -7.84
C SER A 32 12.40 37.05 -6.93
N HIS A 33 11.30 36.57 -7.48
CA HIS A 33 10.18 36.09 -6.67
C HIS A 33 9.63 34.76 -7.22
N ALA A 34 9.10 33.92 -6.35
CA ALA A 34 8.31 32.77 -6.81
C ALA A 34 6.99 33.25 -7.44
N PRO A 35 6.56 32.70 -8.59
CA PRO A 35 5.24 32.97 -9.14
C PRO A 35 4.13 32.64 -8.17
N LEU A 36 4.35 31.64 -7.30
CA LEU A 36 3.44 31.27 -6.23
C LEU A 36 4.22 31.06 -4.94
N SER A 37 3.82 31.75 -3.89
CA SER A 37 4.33 31.50 -2.54
C SER A 37 3.21 31.51 -1.50
N ILE A 38 3.39 30.71 -0.46
CA ILE A 38 2.56 30.73 0.75
C ILE A 38 3.45 30.87 1.97
N ASP A 39 3.13 31.82 2.85
CA ASP A 39 3.85 32.08 4.07
C ASP A 39 2.90 32.35 5.23
N ASN A 40 2.91 31.49 6.23
CA ASN A 40 2.09 31.63 7.43
C ASN A 40 2.68 32.55 8.51
N GLY A 41 3.68 33.37 8.19
CA GLY A 41 4.07 34.56 8.95
C GLY A 41 4.51 34.37 10.40
N GLY A 42 4.71 33.16 10.88
CA GLY A 42 5.07 32.88 12.30
C GLY A 42 3.93 32.32 13.14
N LEU A 43 2.75 32.10 12.57
CA LEU A 43 1.77 31.19 13.16
C LEU A 43 2.32 29.78 13.06
N THR A 44 2.31 29.07 14.18
CA THR A 44 2.57 27.62 14.13
C THR A 44 1.38 26.96 13.41
N LEU A 45 1.64 25.92 12.62
CA LEU A 45 0.59 25.15 11.96
C LEU A 45 -0.42 24.56 12.95
N ALA A 46 -0.02 24.32 14.21
CA ALA A 46 -0.93 24.00 15.32
C ALA A 46 -1.98 25.10 15.60
N GLN A 47 -1.79 26.29 15.08
CA GLN A 47 -2.67 27.45 15.25
C GLN A 47 -3.52 27.77 14.01
N GLN A 48 -3.77 26.76 13.14
CA GLN A 48 -4.58 26.90 11.94
C GLN A 48 -3.92 27.67 10.78
N GLY A 49 -2.67 27.39 10.48
CA GLY A 49 -2.02 27.87 9.26
C GLY A 49 -2.76 27.44 7.99
N GLY A 50 -2.75 28.29 6.97
CA GLY A 50 -3.36 28.00 5.68
C GLY A 50 -2.68 26.82 4.97
N ARG A 51 -3.40 26.20 4.07
CA ARG A 51 -2.94 25.06 3.26
C ARG A 51 -2.90 25.43 1.78
N LEU A 52 -1.84 25.00 1.10
CA LEU A 52 -1.75 25.08 -0.34
C LEU A 52 -2.21 23.74 -0.97
N ASN A 53 -3.19 23.79 -1.84
CA ASN A 53 -3.67 22.65 -2.58
C ASN A 53 -3.53 22.92 -4.09
N LEU A 54 -2.60 22.23 -4.72
CA LEU A 54 -2.34 22.32 -6.15
C LEU A 54 -2.73 21.00 -6.82
N HIS A 55 -3.56 21.08 -7.83
CA HIS A 55 -3.88 19.93 -8.66
C HIS A 55 -3.86 20.29 -10.14
N ASN A 56 -3.08 19.57 -10.92
CA ASN A 56 -2.95 19.79 -12.35
C ASN A 56 -2.55 21.25 -12.66
N VAL A 57 -1.40 21.66 -12.14
CA VAL A 57 -0.86 23.01 -12.28
C VAL A 57 0.45 22.98 -13.04
N VAL A 58 0.61 23.87 -14.01
CA VAL A 58 1.86 24.08 -14.73
C VAL A 58 2.42 25.44 -14.32
N ILE A 59 3.68 25.48 -13.87
CA ILE A 59 4.42 26.68 -13.53
C ILE A 59 5.55 26.86 -14.55
N ASN A 60 5.44 27.88 -15.39
CA ASN A 60 6.45 28.21 -16.39
C ASN A 60 7.21 29.48 -15.97
N THR A 61 8.54 29.41 -15.94
CA THR A 61 9.40 30.52 -15.59
C THR A 61 10.46 30.72 -16.67
N GLU A 62 10.48 31.89 -17.28
CA GLU A 62 11.49 32.31 -18.25
C GLU A 62 12.37 33.40 -17.64
N ARG A 63 13.29 33.02 -16.76
CA ARG A 63 14.13 33.97 -16.03
C ARG A 63 15.49 34.14 -16.68
N THR A 64 16.00 35.36 -16.59
CA THR A 64 17.35 35.69 -17.07
C THR A 64 18.21 36.20 -15.92
N GLY A 65 19.42 35.68 -15.78
CA GLY A 65 20.35 36.11 -14.74
C GLY A 65 20.94 34.93 -13.96
N SER A 66 21.78 35.23 -12.99
CA SER A 66 22.43 34.24 -12.12
C SER A 66 21.70 33.98 -10.81
N ASP A 67 20.77 34.88 -10.42
CA ASP A 67 19.99 34.76 -9.20
C ASP A 67 18.54 34.33 -9.59
N LEU A 68 18.33 33.05 -9.65
CA LEU A 68 17.07 32.46 -10.07
C LEU A 68 16.23 32.14 -8.82
N GLY A 69 15.16 32.89 -8.59
CA GLY A 69 14.21 32.58 -7.53
C GLY A 69 13.49 31.23 -7.73
N PRO A 70 12.82 30.67 -6.70
CA PRO A 70 12.10 29.42 -6.80
C PRO A 70 10.89 29.50 -7.74
N ALA A 71 10.48 28.37 -8.31
CA ALA A 71 9.21 28.26 -9.05
C ALA A 71 8.02 28.25 -8.09
N LEU A 72 8.18 27.58 -6.95
CA LEU A 72 7.19 27.50 -5.89
C LEU A 72 7.91 27.61 -4.54
N GLU A 73 7.37 28.45 -3.67
CA GLU A 73 7.89 28.67 -2.32
C GLU A 73 6.79 28.43 -1.28
N ILE A 74 7.04 27.55 -0.32
CA ILE A 74 6.11 27.20 0.75
C ILE A 74 6.84 27.39 2.08
N ASN A 75 6.43 28.37 2.86
CA ASN A 75 7.00 28.67 4.16
C ASN A 75 5.97 28.42 5.26
N ARG A 76 6.28 27.51 6.20
CA ARG A 76 5.48 27.20 7.40
C ARG A 76 4.03 26.81 7.07
N ALA A 77 3.82 26.19 5.93
CA ALA A 77 2.49 25.79 5.48
C ALA A 77 2.45 24.30 5.13
N ALA A 78 1.30 23.69 5.37
CA ALA A 78 0.97 22.40 4.82
C ALA A 78 0.61 22.53 3.35
N ALA A 79 0.95 21.53 2.54
CA ALA A 79 0.56 21.51 1.15
C ALA A 79 0.17 20.11 0.68
N ASN A 80 -0.77 20.07 -0.25
CA ASN A 80 -1.05 18.92 -1.09
C ASN A 80 -0.74 19.33 -2.53
N ILE A 81 0.30 18.75 -3.08
CA ILE A 81 0.79 19.04 -4.43
C ILE A 81 0.60 17.78 -5.26
N ASP A 82 -0.26 17.85 -6.27
CA ASP A 82 -0.56 16.72 -7.13
C ASP A 82 -0.59 17.13 -8.61
N LEU A 83 0.08 16.36 -9.45
CA LEU A 83 0.14 16.59 -10.88
C LEU A 83 0.64 18.01 -11.22
N VAL A 84 1.79 18.40 -10.67
CA VAL A 84 2.40 19.72 -10.89
C VAL A 84 3.65 19.59 -11.73
N ILE A 85 3.76 20.44 -12.75
CA ILE A 85 4.91 20.52 -13.64
C ILE A 85 5.55 21.89 -13.47
N MET A 86 6.85 21.93 -13.15
CA MET A 86 7.64 23.14 -13.02
C MET A 86 8.67 23.20 -14.14
N ASN A 87 8.50 24.13 -15.07
CA ASN A 87 9.36 24.28 -16.24
C ASN A 87 10.12 25.59 -16.25
N GLY A 88 11.29 25.59 -16.90
CA GLY A 88 12.06 26.79 -17.20
C GLY A 88 13.20 27.03 -16.24
N ASN A 89 13.73 28.26 -16.24
CA ASN A 89 14.86 28.66 -15.41
C ASN A 89 14.41 29.12 -14.04
N HIS A 90 14.67 28.30 -13.01
CA HIS A 90 14.30 28.60 -11.62
C HIS A 90 15.20 27.80 -10.65
N SER A 91 15.19 28.17 -9.36
CA SER A 91 15.91 27.45 -8.31
C SER A 91 15.12 26.28 -7.69
N GLY A 92 13.95 25.99 -8.19
CA GLY A 92 13.17 24.80 -7.84
C GLY A 92 11.97 25.04 -6.91
N LEU A 93 11.56 24.00 -6.19
CA LEU A 93 10.59 24.03 -5.12
C LEU A 93 11.32 24.23 -3.79
N PHE A 94 11.00 25.31 -3.06
CA PHE A 94 11.41 25.54 -1.68
C PHE A 94 10.22 25.28 -0.75
N TRP A 95 10.36 24.31 0.14
CA TRP A 95 9.31 23.98 1.08
C TRP A 95 9.89 23.78 2.49
N ASN A 96 9.59 24.73 3.37
CA ASN A 96 9.87 24.67 4.78
C ASN A 96 8.59 24.41 5.56
N ALA A 97 8.51 23.30 6.29
CA ALA A 97 7.34 22.91 7.07
C ALA A 97 7.35 23.41 8.51
N ASP A 98 8.47 23.98 9.01
CA ASP A 98 8.63 24.52 10.37
C ASP A 98 8.38 23.51 11.50
N ASN A 99 8.60 22.25 11.30
CA ASN A 99 8.68 21.14 12.29
C ASN A 99 7.57 21.11 13.40
N ASN A 100 6.50 21.85 13.25
CA ASN A 100 5.52 22.15 14.30
C ASN A 100 4.22 21.36 14.20
N GLY A 101 4.26 20.12 13.74
CA GLY A 101 3.08 19.27 13.88
C GLY A 101 2.83 18.30 12.74
N ASN A 102 2.09 17.27 13.05
CA ASN A 102 1.58 16.27 12.12
C ASN A 102 0.66 16.89 11.07
N PHE A 103 1.25 17.40 10.00
CA PHE A 103 0.46 17.84 8.86
C PHE A 103 0.53 16.78 7.78
N ASN A 104 -0.62 16.25 7.42
CA ASN A 104 -0.79 15.44 6.23
C ASN A 104 -0.44 16.28 4.99
N SER A 105 0.85 16.43 4.74
CA SER A 105 1.37 17.04 3.53
C SER A 105 1.73 15.95 2.55
N SER A 106 1.41 16.16 1.29
CA SER A 106 1.69 15.18 0.24
C SER A 106 2.21 15.85 -1.02
N MET A 107 3.07 15.12 -1.72
CA MET A 107 3.60 15.51 -3.02
C MET A 107 3.51 14.30 -3.96
N SER A 108 2.64 14.37 -4.97
CA SER A 108 2.46 13.27 -5.90
C SER A 108 2.49 13.74 -7.34
N ARG A 109 3.07 12.93 -8.21
CA ARG A 109 3.15 13.17 -9.65
C ARG A 109 3.71 14.56 -10.00
N VAL A 110 4.76 15.00 -9.25
CA VAL A 110 5.42 16.28 -9.47
C VAL A 110 6.64 16.06 -10.36
N GLN A 111 6.73 16.84 -11.40
CA GLN A 111 7.85 16.87 -12.32
C GLN A 111 8.70 18.12 -12.07
N PHE A 112 9.98 17.91 -11.82
CA PHE A 112 10.95 18.97 -11.54
C PHE A 112 11.87 19.20 -12.72
N SER A 113 12.11 20.46 -13.06
CA SER A 113 13.16 20.90 -13.93
C SER A 113 13.80 22.18 -13.37
N GLY A 114 15.00 22.53 -13.80
CA GLY A 114 15.68 23.75 -13.39
C GLY A 114 17.03 23.51 -12.74
N SER A 115 17.65 24.58 -12.21
CA SER A 115 19.02 24.56 -11.67
C SER A 115 19.12 24.04 -10.22
N SER A 116 18.03 24.13 -9.43
CA SER A 116 17.91 23.51 -8.09
C SER A 116 16.51 22.96 -7.98
N CYS A 117 16.34 21.65 -7.93
CA CYS A 117 15.02 21.09 -8.19
C CYS A 117 14.12 21.00 -6.97
N LEU A 118 14.68 20.70 -5.80
CA LEU A 118 13.91 20.49 -4.58
C LEU A 118 14.73 20.85 -3.37
N ILE A 119 14.17 21.69 -2.50
CA ILE A 119 14.71 21.97 -1.17
C ILE A 119 13.60 21.76 -0.17
N LEU A 120 13.74 20.74 0.67
CA LEU A 120 12.84 20.42 1.77
C LEU A 120 13.54 20.73 3.09
N SER A 121 12.86 21.45 3.98
CA SER A 121 13.37 21.69 5.32
C SER A 121 12.30 21.55 6.37
N ASP A 122 12.71 21.04 7.54
CA ASP A 122 11.87 20.92 8.73
C ASP A 122 10.58 20.10 8.55
N HIS A 123 10.63 19.04 7.73
CA HIS A 123 9.54 18.09 7.57
C HIS A 123 9.67 16.93 8.56
N THR A 124 8.71 16.74 9.46
CA THR A 124 8.67 15.57 10.35
C THR A 124 8.28 14.30 9.60
N GLU A 125 7.39 14.44 8.63
CA GLU A 125 6.98 13.35 7.75
C GLU A 125 6.39 13.95 6.46
N LEU A 126 7.03 13.69 5.32
CA LEU A 126 6.50 14.02 4.01
C LEU A 126 6.35 12.75 3.18
N ASN A 127 5.14 12.52 2.68
CA ASN A 127 4.85 11.40 1.81
C ASN A 127 4.83 11.85 0.35
N GLY A 128 5.69 11.27 -0.47
CA GLY A 128 5.77 11.49 -1.91
C GLY A 128 5.36 10.25 -2.70
N PHE A 129 4.72 10.46 -3.86
CA PHE A 129 4.29 9.38 -4.74
C PHE A 129 4.48 9.75 -6.22
N ASP A 130 5.09 8.84 -7.00
CA ASP A 130 5.32 9.00 -8.45
C ASP A 130 5.94 10.35 -8.87
N ASN A 131 6.88 10.86 -8.08
CA ASN A 131 7.56 12.11 -8.43
C ASN A 131 8.74 11.83 -9.36
N SER A 132 8.90 12.63 -10.40
CA SER A 132 9.96 12.50 -11.37
C SER A 132 10.90 13.70 -11.33
N ILE A 133 12.19 13.42 -11.15
CA ILE A 133 13.28 14.39 -11.26
C ILE A 133 13.85 14.23 -12.65
N THR A 134 13.52 15.18 -13.53
CA THR A 134 13.92 15.09 -14.93
C THR A 134 15.43 15.33 -15.13
N PRO A 135 16.02 14.90 -16.26
CA PRO A 135 17.41 15.19 -16.59
C PRO A 135 17.77 16.68 -16.67
N GLU A 136 16.78 17.54 -16.87
CA GLU A 136 16.96 18.99 -16.85
C GLU A 136 17.18 19.55 -15.44
N CYS A 137 16.92 18.75 -14.42
CA CYS A 137 17.26 19.09 -13.04
C CYS A 137 18.77 19.02 -12.83
N THR A 138 19.46 20.13 -12.94
CA THR A 138 20.94 20.18 -12.88
C THR A 138 21.49 20.67 -11.54
N GLY A 139 20.63 21.02 -10.60
CA GLY A 139 20.99 21.55 -9.30
C GLY A 139 21.05 20.51 -8.18
N SER A 140 20.77 20.95 -6.96
CA SER A 140 20.78 20.10 -5.77
C SER A 140 19.37 19.68 -5.36
N LEU A 141 19.27 18.47 -4.84
CA LEU A 141 18.15 18.00 -4.02
C LEU A 141 18.63 18.09 -2.58
N LEU A 142 18.09 19.01 -1.82
CA LEU A 142 18.55 19.30 -0.47
C LEU A 142 17.46 18.94 0.55
N PHE A 143 17.80 18.06 1.47
CA PHE A 143 16.94 17.65 2.60
C PHE A 143 17.61 18.13 3.89
N GLN A 144 16.91 18.99 4.63
CA GLN A 144 17.38 19.58 5.87
C GLN A 144 16.36 19.27 6.98
N ASN A 145 16.82 18.59 8.04
CA ASN A 145 15.97 18.22 9.16
C ASN A 145 14.62 17.62 8.71
N SER A 146 14.67 16.71 7.72
CA SER A 146 13.49 16.24 7.03
C SER A 146 13.43 14.72 6.96
N ASP A 147 12.27 14.15 7.32
CA ASP A 147 11.94 12.74 7.16
C ASP A 147 10.97 12.59 5.97
N VAL A 148 11.45 11.95 4.91
CA VAL A 148 10.74 11.87 3.63
C VAL A 148 10.57 10.42 3.21
N ASN A 149 9.31 10.03 3.00
CA ASN A 149 8.93 8.75 2.42
C ASN A 149 8.50 8.97 0.96
N TRP A 150 9.22 8.36 0.04
CA TRP A 150 8.98 8.55 -1.39
C TRP A 150 8.72 7.21 -2.05
N SER A 151 7.53 7.06 -2.64
CA SER A 151 7.10 5.84 -3.31
C SER A 151 6.82 6.08 -4.79
N GLY A 152 6.74 4.99 -5.57
CA GLY A 152 6.49 5.02 -7.00
C GLY A 152 7.74 5.24 -7.83
N LEU A 153 7.57 5.84 -9.01
CA LEU A 153 8.67 6.07 -9.94
C LEU A 153 9.63 7.14 -9.40
N VAL A 154 10.78 6.71 -8.92
CA VAL A 154 11.87 7.60 -8.50
C VAL A 154 13.03 7.40 -9.47
N ASP A 155 13.28 8.40 -10.31
CA ASP A 155 14.45 8.45 -11.20
C ASP A 155 15.41 9.53 -10.69
N LEU A 156 16.52 9.12 -10.10
CA LEU A 156 17.59 9.97 -9.60
C LEU A 156 18.86 9.89 -10.46
N THR A 157 18.73 9.43 -11.69
CA THR A 157 19.87 9.35 -12.63
C THR A 157 20.24 10.71 -13.25
N SER A 158 19.54 11.77 -12.88
CA SER A 158 19.84 13.14 -13.29
C SER A 158 21.19 13.62 -12.77
N SER A 159 21.71 14.71 -13.32
CA SER A 159 22.93 15.36 -12.84
C SER A 159 22.80 16.06 -11.49
N ALA A 160 21.63 16.03 -10.89
CA ALA A 160 21.37 16.63 -9.58
C ALA A 160 22.13 15.91 -8.47
N VAL A 161 22.73 16.69 -7.57
CA VAL A 161 23.40 16.16 -6.38
C VAL A 161 22.42 16.08 -5.23
N LEU A 162 22.26 14.89 -4.68
CA LEU A 162 21.43 14.65 -3.48
C LEU A 162 22.24 14.99 -2.22
N ASN A 163 21.72 15.88 -1.39
CA ASN A 163 22.33 16.28 -0.13
C ASN A 163 21.37 16.07 1.02
N LEU A 164 21.78 15.28 2.02
CA LEU A 164 21.06 15.07 3.27
C LEU A 164 21.88 15.60 4.44
N ASP A 165 21.30 16.47 5.26
CA ASP A 165 21.92 16.90 6.50
C ASP A 165 21.80 15.80 7.60
N ALA A 166 22.44 16.05 8.74
CA ALA A 166 22.57 15.05 9.83
C ALA A 166 21.26 14.63 10.48
N LEU A 167 20.18 15.36 10.27
CA LEU A 167 18.86 15.11 10.84
C LEU A 167 17.87 14.54 9.81
N SER A 168 18.32 14.30 8.58
CA SER A 168 17.43 13.90 7.49
C SER A 168 17.46 12.41 7.21
N THR A 169 16.27 11.88 6.87
CA THR A 169 16.07 10.53 6.35
C THR A 169 15.31 10.60 5.04
N LEU A 170 15.76 9.86 4.03
CA LEU A 170 15.01 9.63 2.81
C LEU A 170 14.73 8.13 2.68
N ARG A 171 13.45 7.74 2.67
CA ARG A 171 13.03 6.36 2.39
C ARG A 171 12.42 6.29 1.00
N LEU A 172 12.99 5.47 0.15
CA LEU A 172 12.53 5.21 -1.21
C LEU A 172 11.85 3.86 -1.27
N HIS A 173 10.56 3.86 -1.63
CA HIS A 173 9.77 2.64 -1.78
C HIS A 173 9.78 2.19 -3.23
N GLN A 174 10.26 0.99 -3.50
CA GLN A 174 10.32 0.36 -4.83
C GLN A 174 11.00 1.24 -5.90
N PRO A 175 12.18 1.80 -5.63
CA PRO A 175 12.84 2.67 -6.60
C PRO A 175 13.18 1.89 -7.87
N SER A 176 12.94 2.50 -9.04
CA SER A 176 13.19 1.87 -10.33
C SER A 176 14.65 1.94 -10.75
N GLN A 177 15.28 3.07 -10.52
CA GLN A 177 16.70 3.32 -10.78
C GLN A 177 17.23 4.36 -9.81
N VAL A 178 18.32 4.04 -9.12
CA VAL A 178 18.96 4.94 -8.18
C VAL A 178 20.47 4.87 -8.34
N ASP A 179 21.11 6.04 -8.38
CA ASP A 179 22.56 6.18 -8.31
C ASP A 179 22.89 7.25 -7.27
N PHE A 180 23.46 6.82 -6.15
CA PHE A 180 23.87 7.70 -5.06
C PHE A 180 25.37 7.93 -5.02
N SER A 181 26.10 7.62 -6.08
CA SER A 181 27.57 7.81 -6.15
C SER A 181 28.01 9.26 -5.90
N ASN A 182 27.14 10.23 -6.24
CA ASN A 182 27.37 11.65 -6.03
C ASN A 182 26.61 12.24 -4.83
N ALA A 183 25.92 11.40 -4.05
CA ALA A 183 25.15 11.87 -2.90
C ALA A 183 26.09 12.34 -1.77
N VAL A 184 25.73 13.45 -1.14
CA VAL A 184 26.36 13.95 0.08
C VAL A 184 25.47 13.62 1.26
N ILE A 185 25.85 12.61 2.03
CA ILE A 185 25.10 12.12 3.18
C ILE A 185 25.86 12.49 4.44
N ALA A 186 25.26 13.33 5.30
CA ALA A 186 25.89 13.72 6.56
C ALA A 186 25.97 12.53 7.55
N PRO A 187 26.80 12.58 8.61
CA PRO A 187 27.13 11.43 9.46
C PRO A 187 25.94 10.68 10.08
N SER A 188 24.83 11.34 10.37
CA SER A 188 23.65 10.70 10.96
C SER A 188 22.49 10.54 9.97
N ALA A 189 22.64 11.05 8.77
CA ALA A 189 21.66 10.93 7.70
C ALA A 189 21.67 9.53 7.08
N LYS A 190 20.54 9.15 6.49
CA LYS A 190 20.41 7.85 5.83
C LYS A 190 19.44 7.92 4.64
N ILE A 191 19.70 7.06 3.67
CA ILE A 191 18.77 6.75 2.59
C ILE A 191 18.43 5.27 2.71
N ASP A 192 17.16 4.96 2.87
CA ASP A 192 16.64 3.60 2.98
C ASP A 192 15.93 3.21 1.67
N LEU A 193 16.34 2.11 1.06
CA LEU A 193 15.66 1.49 -0.07
C LEU A 193 14.74 0.39 0.44
N ALA A 194 13.45 0.50 0.18
CA ALA A 194 12.44 -0.39 0.71
C ALA A 194 11.67 -1.14 -0.39
N TRP A 195 11.38 -2.43 -0.13
CA TRP A 195 10.78 -3.36 -1.07
C TRP A 195 9.63 -4.13 -0.43
N ASN A 196 8.73 -4.64 -1.26
CA ASN A 196 7.66 -5.52 -0.80
C ASN A 196 8.10 -6.98 -0.84
N VAL A 197 7.56 -7.77 0.10
CA VAL A 197 7.63 -9.22 0.10
C VAL A 197 6.22 -9.76 -0.04
N GLU A 198 5.94 -10.44 -1.12
CA GLU A 198 4.69 -11.16 -1.38
C GLU A 198 4.92 -12.65 -1.15
N VAL A 199 4.06 -13.29 -0.37
CA VAL A 199 4.20 -14.70 -0.04
C VAL A 199 2.94 -15.45 -0.48
N TRP A 200 3.16 -16.49 -1.25
CA TRP A 200 2.17 -17.50 -1.59
C TRP A 200 2.48 -18.76 -0.81
N VAL A 201 1.62 -19.14 0.10
CA VAL A 201 1.71 -20.44 0.78
C VAL A 201 0.88 -21.43 -0.02
N ILE A 202 1.53 -22.48 -0.49
CA ILE A 202 0.94 -23.47 -1.38
C ILE A 202 1.18 -24.90 -0.85
N ASN A 203 0.27 -25.81 -1.17
CA ASN A 203 0.43 -27.24 -0.91
C ASN A 203 1.24 -27.94 -2.02
N ASN A 204 1.33 -29.26 -1.98
CA ASN A 204 2.04 -30.06 -2.99
C ASN A 204 1.41 -29.99 -4.39
N ASN A 205 0.13 -29.69 -4.48
CA ASN A 205 -0.61 -29.54 -5.74
C ASN A 205 -0.61 -28.09 -6.27
N SER A 206 0.16 -27.20 -5.63
CA SER A 206 0.22 -25.76 -5.92
C SER A 206 -1.06 -24.98 -5.58
N ASN A 207 -1.96 -25.54 -4.80
CA ASN A 207 -3.13 -24.85 -4.29
C ASN A 207 -2.76 -23.96 -3.10
N GLY A 208 -3.38 -22.79 -3.02
CA GLY A 208 -3.13 -21.85 -1.92
C GLY A 208 -3.63 -22.38 -0.59
N VAL A 209 -2.82 -22.29 0.47
CA VAL A 209 -3.19 -22.74 1.82
C VAL A 209 -3.68 -21.55 2.64
N PRO A 210 -5.00 -21.44 2.86
CA PRO A 210 -5.59 -20.31 3.59
C PRO A 210 -5.21 -20.34 5.06
N GLN A 211 -5.26 -19.17 5.70
CA GLN A 211 -5.03 -18.99 7.14
C GLN A 211 -3.68 -19.55 7.64
N SER A 212 -2.74 -19.78 6.72
CA SER A 212 -1.36 -20.13 7.08
C SER A 212 -0.70 -18.93 7.74
N ILE A 213 0.05 -19.15 8.80
CA ILE A 213 0.82 -18.08 9.45
C ILE A 213 2.15 -17.91 8.71
N VAL A 214 2.42 -16.69 8.30
CA VAL A 214 3.68 -16.31 7.67
C VAL A 214 4.46 -15.43 8.62
N ASP A 215 5.65 -15.88 9.01
CA ASP A 215 6.61 -15.14 9.81
C ASP A 215 7.73 -14.62 8.92
N LEU A 216 8.02 -13.33 9.03
CA LEU A 216 9.15 -12.68 8.42
C LEU A 216 10.14 -12.26 9.49
N SER A 217 11.39 -12.65 9.34
CA SER A 217 12.50 -12.20 10.19
C SER A 217 13.62 -11.64 9.31
N PHE A 218 14.33 -10.63 9.81
CA PHE A 218 15.33 -9.89 9.05
C PHE A 218 16.67 -9.94 9.79
N ASP A 219 17.77 -9.94 9.05
CA ASP A 219 19.12 -9.89 9.60
C ASP A 219 19.52 -8.47 10.04
N GLN A 220 18.82 -7.44 9.53
CA GLN A 220 19.08 -6.03 9.87
C GLN A 220 17.85 -5.13 9.62
N TYR A 221 17.85 -3.96 10.24
CA TYR A 221 16.94 -2.81 10.10
C TYR A 221 15.50 -2.97 10.50
N GLU A 222 14.86 -4.08 10.22
CA GLU A 222 13.42 -4.26 10.42
C GLU A 222 13.12 -5.20 11.59
N LEU A 223 11.96 -5.00 12.19
CA LEU A 223 11.42 -5.92 13.21
C LEU A 223 10.73 -7.09 12.52
N PRO A 224 10.68 -8.26 13.19
CA PRO A 224 9.91 -9.39 12.66
C PRO A 224 8.44 -9.02 12.46
N ALA A 225 7.86 -9.52 11.40
CA ALA A 225 6.43 -9.38 11.08
C ALA A 225 5.79 -10.76 10.98
N GLN A 226 4.52 -10.86 11.42
CA GLN A 226 3.75 -12.11 11.37
C GLN A 226 2.31 -11.79 10.98
N GLU A 227 1.80 -12.46 9.97
CA GLU A 227 0.42 -12.31 9.50
C GLU A 227 -0.12 -13.61 8.90
N PRO A 228 -1.45 -13.85 8.97
CA PRO A 228 -2.09 -14.97 8.29
C PRO A 228 -2.28 -14.69 6.80
N THR A 229 -2.28 -15.74 5.99
CA THR A 229 -2.64 -15.64 4.58
C THR A 229 -4.15 -15.44 4.40
N SER A 230 -4.53 -14.87 3.26
CA SER A 230 -5.91 -14.80 2.79
C SER A 230 -6.47 -16.19 2.44
N ASP A 231 -7.75 -16.24 2.03
CA ASP A 231 -8.45 -17.46 1.63
C ASP A 231 -7.83 -18.17 0.40
N ILE A 232 -6.96 -17.47 -0.33
CA ILE A 232 -6.22 -18.03 -1.47
C ILE A 232 -4.75 -18.31 -1.16
N GLY A 233 -4.37 -18.31 0.10
CA GLY A 233 -2.99 -18.58 0.52
C GLY A 233 -2.00 -17.44 0.27
N PHE A 234 -2.45 -16.21 0.07
CA PHE A 234 -1.62 -15.04 -0.27
C PHE A 234 -1.55 -14.03 0.88
N ILE A 235 -0.36 -13.42 1.04
CA ILE A 235 -0.13 -12.26 1.90
C ILE A 235 0.92 -11.34 1.29
N SER A 236 0.76 -10.02 1.46
CA SER A 236 1.74 -9.01 1.04
C SER A 236 2.20 -8.19 2.23
N PHE A 237 3.51 -8.10 2.37
CA PHE A 237 4.19 -7.30 3.39
C PHE A 237 4.89 -6.12 2.69
N PRO A 238 4.42 -4.89 2.88
CA PRO A 238 4.96 -3.73 2.18
C PRO A 238 6.16 -3.11 2.90
N ASN A 239 7.07 -2.52 2.12
CA ASN A 239 7.99 -1.47 2.53
C ASN A 239 9.06 -1.86 3.55
N PHE A 240 9.65 -3.05 3.46
CA PHE A 240 10.82 -3.43 4.27
C PHE A 240 12.12 -2.90 3.69
N ILE A 241 13.01 -2.40 4.57
CA ILE A 241 14.32 -1.88 4.17
C ILE A 241 15.21 -3.02 3.68
N GLY A 242 15.54 -2.98 2.40
CA GLY A 242 16.46 -3.93 1.77
C GLY A 242 17.91 -3.45 1.79
N GLN A 243 18.14 -2.15 1.72
CA GLN A 243 19.48 -1.57 1.77
C GLN A 243 19.47 -0.17 2.38
N ARG A 244 20.52 0.18 3.11
CA ARG A 244 20.72 1.52 3.68
C ARG A 244 22.00 2.13 3.17
N TRP A 245 21.90 3.37 2.73
CA TRP A 245 23.03 4.22 2.38
C TRP A 245 23.29 5.24 3.48
N THR A 246 24.55 5.39 3.81
CA THR A 246 25.06 6.35 4.81
C THR A 246 26.27 7.09 4.25
N GLN A 247 26.87 7.97 5.05
CA GLN A 247 28.15 8.61 4.69
C GLN A 247 29.25 7.61 4.32
N SER A 248 29.22 6.40 4.87
CA SER A 248 30.19 5.33 4.61
C SER A 248 29.88 4.51 3.35
N GLY A 249 28.85 4.87 2.61
CA GLY A 249 28.35 4.13 1.47
C GLY A 249 27.19 3.18 1.80
N PRO A 250 26.84 2.26 0.89
CA PRO A 250 25.76 1.30 1.10
C PRO A 250 26.12 0.24 2.15
N SER A 251 25.11 -0.20 2.89
CA SER A 251 25.19 -1.46 3.67
C SER A 251 25.20 -2.68 2.75
N SER A 252 25.43 -3.86 3.34
CA SER A 252 24.99 -5.09 2.70
C SER A 252 23.46 -5.06 2.49
N GLU A 253 22.99 -5.84 1.55
CA GLU A 253 21.56 -6.05 1.35
C GLU A 253 20.97 -6.83 2.52
N THR A 254 19.73 -6.50 2.90
CA THR A 254 18.99 -7.20 3.96
C THR A 254 18.57 -8.58 3.48
N THR A 255 18.77 -9.59 4.31
CA THR A 255 18.20 -10.91 4.09
C THR A 255 16.96 -11.08 4.94
N ALA A 256 15.84 -11.39 4.29
CA ALA A 256 14.61 -11.79 4.95
C ALA A 256 14.49 -13.32 4.97
N THR A 257 14.17 -13.88 6.12
CA THR A 257 13.76 -15.29 6.24
C THR A 257 12.24 -15.34 6.35
N VAL A 258 11.64 -16.03 5.41
CA VAL A 258 10.18 -16.26 5.33
C VAL A 258 9.92 -17.66 5.87
N THR A 259 9.13 -17.75 6.94
CA THR A 259 8.69 -19.05 7.50
C THR A 259 7.18 -19.14 7.42
N CYS A 260 6.67 -20.21 6.83
CA CYS A 260 5.25 -20.45 6.70
C CYS A 260 4.88 -21.64 7.58
N ASN A 261 3.75 -21.55 8.26
CA ASN A 261 3.24 -22.60 9.14
C ASN A 261 1.74 -22.79 8.92
N TYR A 262 1.32 -24.04 8.82
CA TYR A 262 -0.05 -24.47 8.80
C TYR A 262 -0.17 -25.76 9.61
N ASP A 263 -1.00 -25.76 10.66
CA ASP A 263 -1.25 -26.90 11.56
C ASP A 263 0.03 -27.59 12.05
N GLY A 264 1.06 -26.80 12.40
CA GLY A 264 2.35 -27.30 12.89
C GLY A 264 3.32 -27.82 11.82
N ILE A 265 2.90 -27.85 10.55
CA ILE A 265 3.78 -28.13 9.41
C ILE A 265 4.37 -26.81 8.93
N SER A 266 5.68 -26.73 8.85
CA SER A 266 6.36 -25.49 8.47
C SER A 266 7.43 -25.71 7.42
N ASN A 267 7.67 -24.67 6.65
CA ASN A 267 8.79 -24.54 5.73
C ASN A 267 9.36 -23.13 5.79
N SER A 268 10.63 -22.97 5.46
CA SER A 268 11.26 -21.65 5.45
C SER A 268 12.23 -21.47 4.29
N SER A 269 12.34 -20.24 3.81
CA SER A 269 13.29 -19.84 2.79
C SER A 269 13.85 -18.46 3.09
N SER A 270 15.03 -18.15 2.55
CA SER A 270 15.65 -16.85 2.70
C SER A 270 15.72 -16.15 1.35
N VAL A 271 15.42 -14.84 1.35
CA VAL A 271 15.47 -13.99 0.17
C VAL A 271 16.22 -12.70 0.46
N ILE A 272 16.96 -12.21 -0.53
CA ILE A 272 17.65 -10.93 -0.46
C ILE A 272 16.67 -9.84 -0.92
N LEU A 273 16.56 -8.75 -0.14
CA LEU A 273 15.68 -7.62 -0.42
C LEU A 273 16.39 -6.55 -1.25
N ASP A 274 16.68 -6.84 -2.49
CA ASP A 274 17.27 -5.92 -3.49
C ASP A 274 16.23 -5.43 -4.52
N GLN A 275 15.01 -5.97 -4.45
CA GLN A 275 13.83 -5.66 -5.25
C GLN A 275 12.58 -6.23 -4.59
N ASN A 276 11.39 -5.96 -5.16
CA ASN A 276 10.17 -6.67 -4.74
C ASN A 276 10.35 -8.17 -4.92
N ARG A 277 10.00 -8.93 -3.89
CA ARG A 277 10.15 -10.39 -3.89
C ARG A 277 8.82 -11.10 -3.81
N ILE A 278 8.67 -12.12 -4.65
CA ILE A 278 7.58 -13.09 -4.56
C ILE A 278 8.19 -14.40 -4.06
N VAL A 279 7.67 -14.90 -2.96
CA VAL A 279 8.13 -16.14 -2.31
C VAL A 279 7.01 -17.17 -2.37
N TYR A 280 7.29 -18.30 -2.98
CA TYR A 280 6.41 -19.47 -2.93
C TYR A 280 6.88 -20.37 -1.79
N CYS A 281 6.08 -20.44 -0.74
CA CYS A 281 6.35 -21.26 0.43
C CYS A 281 5.53 -22.55 0.32
N GLN A 282 6.14 -23.61 -0.15
CA GLN A 282 5.47 -24.90 -0.32
C GLN A 282 5.47 -25.68 0.99
N LEU A 283 4.27 -25.97 1.50
CA LEU A 283 4.10 -26.85 2.65
C LEU A 283 3.85 -28.29 2.18
N PRO A 284 4.57 -29.27 2.71
CA PRO A 284 4.41 -30.69 2.36
C PRO A 284 3.18 -31.26 3.09
N LEU A 285 2.01 -30.71 2.82
CA LEU A 285 0.76 -31.17 3.39
C LEU A 285 0.41 -32.53 2.76
N GLY A 286 0.04 -33.49 3.61
CA GLY A 286 -0.69 -34.68 3.16
C GLY A 286 -2.13 -34.32 2.79
N ASN A 287 -2.92 -35.30 2.35
CA ASN A 287 -4.32 -35.11 2.07
C ASN A 287 -5.03 -34.45 3.26
N GLN A 288 -5.71 -33.36 3.02
CA GLN A 288 -6.43 -32.59 4.03
C GLN A 288 -7.93 -32.87 3.97
N PRO A 289 -8.65 -32.76 5.08
CA PRO A 289 -10.11 -32.88 5.04
C PRO A 289 -10.74 -31.69 4.31
N PRO A 290 -11.91 -31.87 3.69
CA PRO A 290 -12.60 -30.81 3.00
C PRO A 290 -13.08 -29.67 3.92
N PHE A 291 -13.28 -28.49 3.35
CA PHE A 291 -13.90 -27.35 4.02
C PHE A 291 -15.42 -27.36 3.73
N LEU A 292 -16.22 -27.52 4.78
CA LEU A 292 -17.67 -27.46 4.67
C LEU A 292 -18.15 -26.02 4.80
N ASN A 293 -18.61 -25.45 3.68
CA ASN A 293 -19.33 -24.19 3.64
C ASN A 293 -20.82 -24.46 3.53
N TRP A 294 -21.53 -24.26 4.63
CA TRP A 294 -22.98 -24.43 4.68
C TRP A 294 -23.66 -23.06 4.54
N ASP A 295 -24.20 -22.76 3.36
CA ASP A 295 -24.81 -21.47 3.06
C ASP A 295 -26.23 -21.34 3.64
N THR A 296 -27.09 -22.31 3.35
CA THR A 296 -28.52 -22.36 3.80
C THR A 296 -28.93 -23.75 4.25
N PRO A 297 -29.93 -23.85 5.16
CA PRO A 297 -30.53 -22.80 5.98
C PRO A 297 -29.60 -22.29 7.09
N ALA A 298 -29.92 -21.12 7.66
CA ALA A 298 -29.21 -20.59 8.81
C ALA A 298 -29.56 -21.42 10.09
N ASP A 299 -28.64 -21.34 11.08
CA ASP A 299 -28.94 -21.96 12.38
C ASP A 299 -30.11 -21.24 13.07
N GLN A 300 -31.04 -21.99 13.67
CA GLN A 300 -32.24 -21.51 14.31
C GLN A 300 -33.23 -20.79 13.36
N GLU A 301 -33.18 -21.08 12.07
CA GLU A 301 -34.15 -20.55 11.11
C GLU A 301 -35.50 -21.26 11.25
N ILE A 302 -36.56 -20.45 11.19
CA ILE A 302 -37.97 -20.96 11.37
C ILE A 302 -38.69 -20.85 10.03
N PHE A 303 -39.31 -21.94 9.60
CA PHE A 303 -40.02 -22.03 8.35
C PHE A 303 -41.51 -22.29 8.60
N PRO A 304 -42.42 -21.68 7.82
CA PRO A 304 -43.85 -22.08 7.85
C PRO A 304 -44.02 -23.54 7.46
N SER A 305 -45.02 -24.23 8.08
CA SER A 305 -45.36 -25.62 7.74
C SER A 305 -45.49 -25.83 6.24
N ALA A 306 -44.90 -26.89 5.72
CA ALA A 306 -44.88 -27.28 4.31
C ALA A 306 -44.22 -26.25 3.37
N SER A 307 -43.45 -25.28 3.89
CA SER A 307 -42.67 -24.38 3.02
C SER A 307 -41.49 -25.10 2.37
N VAL A 308 -41.06 -24.60 1.22
CA VAL A 308 -39.86 -25.11 0.58
C VAL A 308 -38.64 -24.64 1.37
N VAL A 309 -37.80 -25.59 1.79
CA VAL A 309 -36.52 -25.29 2.46
C VAL A 309 -35.41 -25.71 1.53
N VAL A 310 -34.47 -24.77 1.27
CA VAL A 310 -33.30 -25.00 0.42
C VAL A 310 -32.07 -25.30 1.30
N PHE A 311 -31.44 -26.42 1.05
CA PHE A 311 -30.16 -26.83 1.66
C PHE A 311 -29.06 -26.62 0.65
N ASN A 312 -28.06 -25.83 1.00
CA ASN A 312 -26.96 -25.52 0.10
C ASN A 312 -25.60 -25.54 0.84
N ALA A 313 -24.70 -26.37 0.35
CA ALA A 313 -23.32 -26.44 0.72
C ALA A 313 -22.40 -26.59 -0.54
N SER A 314 -22.89 -26.11 -1.68
CA SER A 314 -22.19 -26.25 -2.96
C SER A 314 -20.91 -25.42 -3.05
N SER A 315 -20.71 -24.47 -2.14
CA SER A 315 -19.48 -23.70 -1.98
C SER A 315 -18.41 -24.41 -1.12
N SER A 316 -18.67 -25.64 -0.67
CA SER A 316 -17.66 -26.50 -0.02
C SER A 316 -16.55 -26.85 -1.01
N TRP A 317 -15.35 -26.94 -0.53
CA TRP A 317 -14.16 -27.18 -1.35
C TRP A 317 -13.12 -28.00 -0.60
N ASP A 318 -12.16 -28.57 -1.33
CA ASP A 318 -11.05 -29.32 -0.80
C ASP A 318 -9.72 -28.66 -1.15
N LEU A 319 -8.75 -28.69 -0.21
CA LEU A 319 -7.43 -28.08 -0.42
C LEU A 319 -6.60 -28.83 -1.47
N ASP A 320 -6.86 -30.10 -1.63
CA ASP A 320 -6.16 -31.00 -2.55
C ASP A 320 -6.91 -31.17 -3.88
N ASP A 321 -8.04 -30.45 -4.07
CA ASP A 321 -8.96 -30.56 -5.20
C ASP A 321 -9.63 -31.95 -5.33
N ASP A 322 -9.75 -32.64 -4.22
CA ASP A 322 -10.40 -33.95 -4.21
C ASP A 322 -11.90 -33.85 -4.48
N PRO A 323 -12.48 -34.84 -5.19
CA PRO A 323 -13.91 -34.91 -5.39
C PRO A 323 -14.67 -35.03 -4.08
N LEU A 324 -15.70 -34.20 -3.89
CA LEU A 324 -16.49 -34.17 -2.67
C LEU A 324 -17.76 -34.99 -2.78
N THR A 325 -18.15 -35.63 -1.65
CA THR A 325 -19.40 -36.29 -1.47
C THR A 325 -20.12 -35.74 -0.26
N TRP A 326 -21.47 -35.61 -0.33
CA TRP A 326 -22.30 -35.02 0.71
C TRP A 326 -23.23 -36.04 1.32
N GLU A 327 -23.60 -35.85 2.58
CA GLU A 327 -24.70 -36.53 3.25
C GLU A 327 -25.42 -35.57 4.18
N TRP A 328 -26.73 -35.43 3.98
CA TRP A 328 -27.57 -34.61 4.81
C TRP A 328 -28.55 -35.49 5.60
N THR A 329 -28.61 -35.25 6.90
CA THR A 329 -29.53 -36.01 7.78
C THR A 329 -30.30 -35.09 8.67
N SER A 330 -31.54 -35.47 8.96
CA SER A 330 -32.44 -34.85 9.92
C SER A 330 -32.61 -35.77 11.13
N SER A 331 -32.71 -35.17 12.33
CA SER A 331 -33.00 -35.90 13.56
C SER A 331 -34.39 -36.58 13.57
N ILE A 332 -35.31 -36.12 12.72
CA ILE A 332 -36.68 -36.68 12.62
C ILE A 332 -36.80 -37.57 11.38
N ASP A 333 -36.36 -37.08 10.22
CA ASP A 333 -36.65 -37.72 8.93
C ASP A 333 -35.52 -38.60 8.40
N GLY A 334 -34.39 -38.68 9.11
CA GLY A 334 -33.24 -39.49 8.68
C GLY A 334 -32.46 -38.85 7.51
N ILE A 335 -32.04 -39.66 6.56
CA ILE A 335 -31.29 -39.18 5.40
C ILE A 335 -32.19 -38.34 4.50
N LEU A 336 -31.75 -37.06 4.24
CA LEU A 336 -32.47 -36.14 3.38
C LEU A 336 -31.93 -36.17 1.95
N SER A 337 -30.62 -36.09 1.76
CA SER A 337 -30.02 -36.04 0.43
C SER A 337 -28.51 -36.37 0.47
N THR A 338 -27.96 -36.66 -0.71
CA THR A 338 -26.49 -36.75 -0.96
C THR A 338 -26.00 -35.71 -1.96
N GLU A 339 -26.83 -34.76 -2.30
CA GLU A 339 -26.45 -33.65 -3.21
C GLU A 339 -25.88 -32.48 -2.42
N SER A 340 -25.01 -31.70 -3.05
CA SER A 340 -24.45 -30.49 -2.44
C SER A 340 -25.48 -29.37 -2.26
N ASN A 341 -26.54 -29.39 -3.06
CA ASN A 341 -27.65 -28.44 -3.07
C ASN A 341 -28.95 -29.17 -3.43
N PHE A 342 -30.00 -29.05 -2.60
CA PHE A 342 -31.31 -29.64 -2.82
C PHE A 342 -32.39 -28.85 -2.09
N SER A 343 -33.63 -29.11 -2.44
CA SER A 343 -34.83 -28.55 -1.76
C SER A 343 -35.74 -29.65 -1.24
N VAL A 344 -36.33 -29.40 -0.08
CA VAL A 344 -37.40 -30.25 0.47
C VAL A 344 -38.75 -29.55 0.33
N ASN A 345 -39.83 -30.32 0.39
CA ASN A 345 -41.23 -29.85 0.28
C ASN A 345 -41.52 -29.11 -1.06
N GLU A 346 -40.67 -29.25 -2.08
CA GLU A 346 -40.96 -28.73 -3.41
C GLU A 346 -41.97 -29.62 -4.14
N VAL A 347 -42.83 -29.01 -4.97
CA VAL A 347 -43.86 -29.76 -5.73
C VAL A 347 -43.18 -30.77 -6.65
N GLY A 348 -43.40 -32.06 -6.37
CA GLY A 348 -42.80 -33.16 -7.11
C GLY A 348 -41.47 -33.67 -6.56
N SER A 349 -41.00 -33.11 -5.47
CA SER A 349 -39.80 -33.61 -4.74
C SER A 349 -40.14 -34.92 -4.00
N SER A 350 -39.18 -35.83 -3.98
CA SER A 350 -39.20 -37.02 -3.12
C SER A 350 -38.74 -36.74 -1.70
N HIS A 351 -38.21 -35.54 -1.44
CA HIS A 351 -37.65 -35.12 -0.16
C HIS A 351 -38.69 -34.29 0.60
N LEU A 352 -39.18 -34.84 1.71
CA LEU A 352 -40.14 -34.18 2.59
C LEU A 352 -39.48 -33.96 3.95
N LEU A 353 -39.75 -32.80 4.56
CA LEU A 353 -39.42 -32.49 5.93
C LEU A 353 -40.68 -32.45 6.76
N SER A 354 -40.71 -33.20 7.84
CA SER A 354 -41.87 -33.24 8.78
C SER A 354 -41.95 -31.92 9.55
N ASP A 355 -43.11 -31.60 10.14
CA ASP A 355 -43.20 -30.46 11.07
C ASP A 355 -42.48 -30.79 12.38
N GLY A 356 -41.70 -29.84 12.92
CA GLY A 356 -41.02 -29.96 14.21
C GLY A 356 -39.63 -29.34 14.24
N ILE A 357 -38.98 -29.45 15.39
CA ILE A 357 -37.60 -28.97 15.55
C ILE A 357 -36.63 -30.05 15.09
N HIS A 358 -35.91 -29.74 14.02
CA HIS A 358 -34.95 -30.65 13.44
C HIS A 358 -33.53 -30.25 13.81
N THR A 359 -32.69 -31.21 14.18
CA THR A 359 -31.22 -31.05 14.09
C THR A 359 -30.81 -31.62 12.74
N ILE A 360 -30.36 -30.73 11.88
CA ILE A 360 -29.84 -31.08 10.56
C ILE A 360 -28.32 -31.24 10.66
N ASN A 361 -27.79 -32.34 10.13
CA ASN A 361 -26.36 -32.54 9.99
C ASN A 361 -26.02 -32.54 8.51
N ALA A 362 -25.05 -31.71 8.16
CA ALA A 362 -24.35 -31.72 6.87
C ALA A 362 -22.97 -32.34 7.05
N LYS A 363 -22.70 -33.38 6.25
CA LYS A 363 -21.40 -34.04 6.23
C LYS A 363 -20.85 -34.00 4.81
N VAL A 364 -19.59 -33.60 4.66
CA VAL A 364 -18.84 -33.64 3.40
C VAL A 364 -17.59 -34.49 3.58
N CYS A 365 -17.28 -35.33 2.61
CA CYS A 365 -16.11 -36.20 2.61
C CYS A 365 -15.36 -36.08 1.28
N ASP A 366 -14.02 -36.17 1.33
CA ASP A 366 -13.16 -36.36 0.19
C ASP A 366 -13.17 -37.83 -0.30
N ASP A 367 -12.43 -38.15 -1.34
CA ASP A 367 -12.29 -39.51 -1.88
C ASP A 367 -11.34 -40.40 -1.08
N ALA A 368 -10.47 -39.81 -0.22
CA ALA A 368 -9.63 -40.55 0.72
C ALA A 368 -10.38 -40.94 2.01
N GLY A 369 -11.59 -40.40 2.22
CA GLY A 369 -12.46 -40.70 3.34
C GLY A 369 -12.29 -39.79 4.55
N HIS A 370 -11.61 -38.63 4.41
CA HIS A 370 -11.64 -37.60 5.44
C HIS A 370 -12.94 -36.84 5.35
N CYS A 371 -13.58 -36.59 6.48
CA CYS A 371 -14.91 -36.02 6.51
C CYS A 371 -14.99 -34.88 7.55
N VAL A 372 -15.74 -33.85 7.19
CA VAL A 372 -16.14 -32.74 8.09
C VAL A 372 -17.65 -32.72 8.21
N GLN A 373 -18.15 -32.43 9.41
CA GLN A 373 -19.58 -32.37 9.71
C GLN A 373 -19.93 -31.12 10.51
N GLN A 374 -21.04 -30.51 10.19
CA GLN A 374 -21.67 -29.44 10.96
C GLN A 374 -23.13 -29.74 11.25
N SER A 375 -23.65 -29.17 12.33
CA SER A 375 -25.06 -29.34 12.73
C SER A 375 -25.72 -27.98 12.91
N ARG A 376 -26.94 -27.83 12.43
CA ARG A 376 -27.82 -26.67 12.65
C ARG A 376 -29.22 -27.12 13.11
N VAL A 377 -29.87 -26.25 13.87
CA VAL A 377 -31.24 -26.48 14.28
C VAL A 377 -32.15 -25.62 13.42
N ILE A 378 -33.25 -26.22 12.94
CA ILE A 378 -34.31 -25.50 12.20
C ILE A 378 -35.69 -25.96 12.70
N GLU A 379 -36.72 -25.11 12.54
CA GLU A 379 -38.10 -25.41 12.91
C GLU A 379 -39.06 -25.12 11.76
#